data_f3f10d89a46e66544fce25cdbf8dba6c
#
_entry.id   f3f10d89a46e66544fce25cdbf8dba6c
#
_cell.length_a   1.000
_cell.length_b   1.000
_cell.length_c   1.000
_cell.angle_alpha   90.00
_cell.angle_beta   90.00
_cell.angle_gamma   90.00
#
_symmetry.space_group_name_H-M   'P 1'
#
loop_
_entity.id
_entity.type
_entity.pdbx_description
1 polymer ?
#
loop_
_entity_poly.entity_id
_entity_poly.type
_entity_poly.pdbx_seq_one_letter_code
_entity_poly.pdbx_strand_id
1 'polypeptide(L)'
;MKITAAILVMAVLFCTVSFLLVQTSIGGEMHIRGFYREPKESLDVVLFGSSEMYAGYSAPLAYKNAGFTSYNMCFEGAPGNLYKSMLCETLKNQSPKLAVVEVNGFFYSEETMKQEARLRKWVDSIPLSANRINTINENVEAKDRLPYYFNIMKYHSNWERTDKISRRITAIDTINKQGVSLMKSFSTKTTMDEKLPKKIGPKKLHDYNIKVIDDFAKYCESSEVEDVLFIRMPHCLKLEKKYDDMISQTVEKYGYKYVNFDNYFKEIQLTKSHDFYNPEHLNVFGNRKFTNFLSDYIKNEYNPAGEHSPEIEKKWLECAEYTENAFSMLEERTLKKEGKYYYEFSDYSQAGDKTE
;
A
#
# COMPACT_ATOMS: atom_id res chain seq x y z
N MET A 1 -32.09 18.72 -27.40
CA MET A 1 -30.98 19.49 -26.81
C MET A 1 -31.18 19.87 -25.35
N LYS A 2 -32.25 20.62 -24.92
CA LYS A 2 -32.41 21.05 -23.53
C LYS A 2 -32.55 19.89 -22.53
N ILE A 3 -33.30 18.85 -22.84
CA ILE A 3 -33.51 17.68 -21.99
C ILE A 3 -32.18 16.88 -21.85
N THR A 4 -31.45 16.68 -22.93
CA THR A 4 -30.16 15.98 -22.92
C THR A 4 -29.11 16.72 -22.07
N ALA A 5 -29.07 18.05 -22.17
CA ALA A 5 -28.21 18.89 -21.35
C ALA A 5 -28.57 18.82 -19.86
N ALA A 6 -29.88 18.83 -19.54
CA ALA A 6 -30.34 18.70 -18.15
C ALA A 6 -29.96 17.34 -17.54
N ILE A 7 -30.13 16.25 -18.29
CA ILE A 7 -29.72 14.90 -17.86
C ILE A 7 -28.22 14.84 -17.61
N LEU A 8 -27.40 15.41 -18.51
CA LEU A 8 -25.96 15.44 -18.33
C LEU A 8 -25.54 16.22 -17.09
N VAL A 9 -26.12 17.40 -16.86
CA VAL A 9 -25.86 18.20 -15.66
C VAL A 9 -26.24 17.44 -14.39
N MET A 10 -27.40 16.78 -14.36
CA MET A 10 -27.82 15.96 -13.23
C MET A 10 -26.86 14.78 -12.98
N ALA A 11 -26.41 14.11 -14.04
CA ALA A 11 -25.46 13.02 -13.93
C ALA A 11 -24.10 13.51 -13.36
N VAL A 12 -23.59 14.64 -13.83
CA VAL A 12 -22.36 15.27 -13.30
C VAL A 12 -22.53 15.64 -11.82
N LEU A 13 -23.63 16.29 -11.46
CA LEU A 13 -23.93 16.63 -10.05
C LEU A 13 -24.01 15.38 -9.18
N PHE A 14 -24.71 14.35 -9.63
CA PHE A 14 -24.82 13.08 -8.91
C PHE A 14 -23.44 12.42 -8.70
N CYS A 15 -22.61 12.35 -9.74
CA CYS A 15 -21.26 11.82 -9.64
C CYS A 15 -20.37 12.63 -8.69
N THR A 16 -20.46 13.98 -8.77
CA THR A 16 -19.71 14.88 -7.90
C THR A 16 -20.12 14.72 -6.43
N VAL A 17 -21.42 14.73 -6.13
CA VAL A 17 -21.91 14.51 -4.77
C VAL A 17 -21.53 13.12 -4.27
N SER A 18 -21.72 12.08 -5.08
CA SER A 18 -21.31 10.72 -4.72
C SER A 18 -19.83 10.63 -4.40
N PHE A 19 -18.99 11.32 -5.17
CA PHE A 19 -17.55 11.38 -4.95
C PHE A 19 -17.19 12.12 -3.65
N LEU A 20 -17.81 13.26 -3.37
CA LEU A 20 -17.53 14.07 -2.19
C LEU A 20 -17.92 13.37 -0.89
N LEU A 21 -18.99 12.58 -0.92
CA LEU A 21 -19.51 11.88 0.26
C LEU A 21 -18.75 10.60 0.61
N VAL A 22 -17.93 10.04 -0.31
CA VAL A 22 -17.11 8.87 -0.01
C VAL A 22 -16.19 9.19 1.15
N GLN A 23 -16.22 8.35 2.17
CA GLN A 23 -15.33 8.46 3.33
C GLN A 23 -14.68 7.10 3.60
N THR A 24 -13.54 6.93 3.00
CA THR A 24 -12.56 5.88 3.35
C THR A 24 -11.47 6.49 4.25
N SER A 25 -10.50 5.70 4.67
CA SER A 25 -9.29 6.22 5.31
C SER A 25 -8.58 7.15 4.32
N ILE A 26 -8.42 8.44 4.67
CA ILE A 26 -7.77 9.43 3.80
C ILE A 26 -6.37 8.93 3.41
N GLY A 27 -5.59 8.43 4.37
CA GLY A 27 -4.28 7.86 4.12
C GLY A 27 -4.32 6.74 3.08
N GLY A 28 -5.18 5.74 3.29
CA GLY A 28 -5.30 4.62 2.35
C GLY A 28 -5.77 5.05 0.96
N GLU A 29 -6.70 6.01 0.87
CA GLU A 29 -7.14 6.54 -0.42
C GLU A 29 -5.99 7.29 -1.14
N MET A 30 -5.21 8.09 -0.42
CA MET A 30 -4.12 8.86 -1.02
C MET A 30 -2.96 7.96 -1.47
N HIS A 31 -2.66 6.89 -0.74
CA HIS A 31 -1.70 5.88 -1.18
C HIS A 31 -2.08 5.29 -2.55
N ILE A 32 -3.35 4.97 -2.75
CA ILE A 32 -3.85 4.43 -4.01
C ILE A 32 -3.89 5.52 -5.09
N ARG A 33 -4.39 6.72 -4.77
CA ARG A 33 -4.50 7.83 -5.74
C ARG A 33 -3.15 8.35 -6.21
N GLY A 34 -2.15 8.36 -5.33
CA GLY A 34 -0.79 8.75 -5.68
C GLY A 34 -0.20 7.89 -6.79
N PHE A 35 -0.51 6.59 -6.83
CA PHE A 35 -0.10 5.71 -7.91
C PHE A 35 -0.56 6.20 -9.30
N TYR A 36 -1.80 6.67 -9.42
CA TYR A 36 -2.32 7.18 -10.69
C TYR A 36 -1.74 8.53 -11.12
N ARG A 37 -0.86 9.12 -10.29
CA ARG A 37 -0.09 10.33 -10.62
C ARG A 37 1.30 10.02 -11.13
N GLU A 38 1.76 8.78 -10.97
CA GLU A 38 3.03 8.39 -11.55
C GLU A 38 2.91 8.40 -13.09
N PRO A 39 3.94 8.87 -13.80
CA PRO A 39 3.99 8.80 -15.26
C PRO A 39 3.81 7.34 -15.71
N LYS A 40 3.20 7.14 -16.87
CA LYS A 40 3.08 5.79 -17.43
C LYS A 40 4.46 5.21 -17.71
N GLU A 41 4.60 3.90 -17.50
CA GLU A 41 5.84 3.14 -17.77
C GLU A 41 7.07 3.75 -17.06
N SER A 42 6.88 4.24 -15.84
CA SER A 42 7.94 4.90 -15.06
C SER A 42 8.34 4.17 -13.78
N LEU A 43 7.74 3.02 -13.52
CA LEU A 43 8.01 2.23 -12.31
C LEU A 43 8.65 0.88 -12.67
N ASP A 44 9.86 0.66 -12.19
CA ASP A 44 10.60 -0.60 -12.36
C ASP A 44 10.08 -1.69 -11.44
N VAL A 45 9.63 -1.30 -10.23
CA VAL A 45 9.16 -2.21 -9.19
C VAL A 45 7.86 -1.69 -8.60
N VAL A 46 6.87 -2.57 -8.40
CA VAL A 46 5.67 -2.24 -7.64
C VAL A 46 5.51 -3.19 -6.47
N LEU A 47 5.24 -2.64 -5.28
CA LEU A 47 5.13 -3.41 -4.05
C LEU A 47 3.66 -3.48 -3.62
N PHE A 48 3.17 -4.69 -3.38
CA PHE A 48 1.79 -4.95 -2.93
C PHE A 48 1.79 -5.40 -1.49
N GLY A 49 0.94 -4.81 -0.67
CA GLY A 49 0.90 -5.16 0.73
C GLY A 49 -0.08 -4.35 1.55
N SER A 50 0.05 -4.52 2.84
CA SER A 50 -0.73 -3.84 3.87
C SER A 50 0.03 -2.64 4.47
N SER A 51 -0.37 -2.22 5.67
CA SER A 51 0.33 -1.19 6.44
C SER A 51 1.76 -1.56 6.80
N GLU A 52 2.09 -2.83 6.86
CA GLU A 52 3.45 -3.29 7.16
C GLU A 52 4.40 -2.91 6.02
N MET A 53 3.97 -3.04 4.77
CA MET A 53 4.75 -2.65 3.59
C MET A 53 4.96 -1.14 3.53
N TYR A 54 3.89 -0.33 3.56
CA TYR A 54 4.07 1.11 3.43
C TYR A 54 4.74 1.77 4.63
N ALA A 55 4.70 1.14 5.81
CA ALA A 55 5.45 1.59 6.98
C ALA A 55 6.91 1.08 6.99
N GLY A 56 7.18 0.00 6.31
CA GLY A 56 8.47 -0.69 6.33
C GLY A 56 9.39 -0.38 5.14
N TYR A 57 8.88 0.17 4.05
CA TYR A 57 9.66 0.44 2.85
C TYR A 57 9.39 1.83 2.28
N SER A 58 10.46 2.55 1.98
CA SER A 58 10.43 3.87 1.36
C SER A 58 11.00 3.83 -0.06
N ALA A 59 10.12 3.93 -1.06
CA ALA A 59 10.54 3.88 -2.45
C ALA A 59 11.53 5.00 -2.85
N PRO A 60 11.39 6.27 -2.40
CA PRO A 60 12.39 7.30 -2.72
C PRO A 60 13.76 7.05 -2.09
N LEU A 61 13.82 6.48 -0.88
CA LEU A 61 15.11 6.10 -0.29
C LEU A 61 15.73 4.90 -1.00
N ALA A 62 14.92 3.94 -1.44
CA ALA A 62 15.37 2.82 -2.25
C ALA A 62 15.93 3.29 -3.60
N TYR A 63 15.30 4.27 -4.27
CA TYR A 63 15.83 4.90 -5.47
C TYR A 63 17.21 5.53 -5.22
N LYS A 64 17.35 6.29 -4.13
CA LYS A 64 18.63 6.89 -3.74
C LYS A 64 19.73 5.84 -3.50
N ASN A 65 19.36 4.69 -2.90
CA ASN A 65 20.31 3.63 -2.56
C ASN A 65 20.66 2.71 -3.74
N ALA A 66 19.67 2.32 -4.53
CA ALA A 66 19.79 1.23 -5.50
C ALA A 66 19.53 1.64 -6.96
N GLY A 67 18.92 2.82 -7.21
CA GLY A 67 18.77 3.42 -8.54
C GLY A 67 17.56 2.93 -9.33
N PHE A 68 16.64 2.14 -8.77
CA PHE A 68 15.40 1.74 -9.44
C PHE A 68 14.19 2.51 -8.90
N THR A 69 13.24 2.77 -9.75
CA THR A 69 11.98 3.43 -9.40
C THR A 69 10.99 2.41 -8.83
N SER A 70 10.22 2.80 -7.79
CA SER A 70 9.24 1.88 -7.20
C SER A 70 8.04 2.59 -6.57
N TYR A 71 6.95 1.86 -6.31
CA TYR A 71 5.77 2.39 -5.66
C TYR A 71 5.13 1.38 -4.71
N ASN A 72 4.73 1.84 -3.52
CA ASN A 72 3.95 1.04 -2.57
C ASN A 72 2.45 1.10 -2.95
N MET A 73 1.98 0.19 -3.81
CA MET A 73 0.55 -0.02 -4.05
C MET A 73 -0.05 -0.77 -2.86
N CYS A 74 -0.20 -0.06 -1.75
CA CYS A 74 -0.57 -0.60 -0.46
C CYS A 74 -1.66 0.24 0.21
N PHE A 75 -2.44 -0.36 1.09
CA PHE A 75 -3.36 0.36 1.97
C PHE A 75 -3.54 -0.37 3.30
N GLU A 76 -3.99 0.35 4.32
CA GLU A 76 -4.15 -0.17 5.67
C GLU A 76 -5.06 -1.40 5.72
N GLY A 77 -4.50 -2.53 6.17
CA GLY A 77 -5.21 -3.80 6.30
C GLY A 77 -5.61 -4.41 4.95
N ALA A 78 -4.88 -4.14 3.87
CA ALA A 78 -5.13 -4.76 2.56
C ALA A 78 -5.12 -6.28 2.66
N PRO A 79 -6.21 -6.97 2.32
CA PRO A 79 -6.26 -8.43 2.36
C PRO A 79 -5.76 -9.02 1.04
N GLY A 80 -5.12 -10.18 1.13
CA GLY A 80 -4.46 -10.84 -0.01
C GLY A 80 -5.39 -11.20 -1.18
N ASN A 81 -6.70 -11.41 -0.93
CA ASN A 81 -7.68 -11.66 -1.99
C ASN A 81 -7.89 -10.45 -2.94
N LEU A 82 -7.41 -9.25 -2.57
CA LEU A 82 -7.47 -8.06 -3.43
C LEU A 82 -6.19 -7.84 -4.25
N TYR A 83 -5.10 -8.57 -3.98
CA TYR A 83 -3.81 -8.35 -4.66
C TYR A 83 -3.89 -8.60 -6.17
N LYS A 84 -4.72 -9.56 -6.62
CA LYS A 84 -5.04 -9.74 -8.05
C LYS A 84 -5.59 -8.46 -8.69
N SER A 85 -6.54 -7.81 -8.01
CA SER A 85 -7.11 -6.55 -8.51
C SER A 85 -6.10 -5.41 -8.48
N MET A 86 -5.21 -5.38 -7.48
CA MET A 86 -4.14 -4.38 -7.36
C MET A 86 -3.11 -4.54 -8.49
N LEU A 87 -2.68 -5.76 -8.79
CA LEU A 87 -1.79 -6.05 -9.92
C LEU A 87 -2.46 -5.71 -11.26
N CYS A 88 -3.74 -6.05 -11.44
CA CYS A 88 -4.49 -5.68 -12.65
C CYS A 88 -4.55 -4.16 -12.85
N GLU A 89 -4.74 -3.36 -11.79
CA GLU A 89 -4.68 -1.88 -11.90
C GLU A 89 -3.28 -1.38 -12.23
N THR A 90 -2.27 -2.01 -11.66
CA THR A 90 -0.86 -1.67 -11.94
C THR A 90 -0.53 -1.84 -13.42
N LEU A 91 -0.85 -3.00 -13.99
CA LEU A 91 -0.51 -3.35 -15.37
C LEU A 91 -1.26 -2.55 -16.44
N LYS A 92 -2.25 -1.74 -16.07
CA LYS A 92 -2.90 -0.79 -16.99
C LYS A 92 -2.03 0.42 -17.35
N ASN A 93 -1.10 0.79 -16.49
CA ASN A 93 -0.35 2.02 -16.63
C ASN A 93 1.16 1.84 -16.45
N GLN A 94 1.58 0.69 -15.96
CA GLN A 94 2.98 0.38 -15.64
C GLN A 94 3.29 -1.04 -16.10
N SER A 95 4.51 -1.27 -16.54
CA SER A 95 5.05 -2.60 -16.88
C SER A 95 6.28 -2.89 -16.00
N PRO A 96 6.06 -3.11 -14.68
CA PRO A 96 7.18 -3.31 -13.76
C PRO A 96 7.90 -4.62 -14.07
N LYS A 97 9.23 -4.60 -14.02
CA LYS A 97 10.05 -5.81 -14.13
C LYS A 97 9.88 -6.72 -12.92
N LEU A 98 9.57 -6.14 -11.75
CA LEU A 98 9.40 -6.90 -10.52
C LEU A 98 8.15 -6.45 -9.76
N ALA A 99 7.32 -7.41 -9.38
CA ALA A 99 6.28 -7.25 -8.37
C ALA A 99 6.75 -7.83 -7.02
N VAL A 100 6.81 -7.01 -5.98
CA VAL A 100 7.12 -7.46 -4.62
C VAL A 100 5.81 -7.60 -3.84
N VAL A 101 5.57 -8.78 -3.28
CA VAL A 101 4.29 -9.16 -2.67
C VAL A 101 4.49 -9.47 -1.19
N GLU A 102 3.97 -8.61 -0.33
CA GLU A 102 3.97 -8.82 1.12
C GLU A 102 2.93 -9.87 1.50
N VAL A 103 3.38 -10.95 2.18
CA VAL A 103 2.50 -12.10 2.45
C VAL A 103 1.55 -11.91 3.63
N ASN A 104 1.72 -10.89 4.46
CA ASN A 104 0.89 -10.75 5.67
C ASN A 104 -0.58 -10.46 5.36
N GLY A 105 -0.89 -9.85 4.22
CA GLY A 105 -2.27 -9.71 3.75
C GLY A 105 -3.01 -11.03 3.57
N PHE A 106 -2.29 -12.12 3.38
CA PHE A 106 -2.88 -13.47 3.26
C PHE A 106 -3.18 -14.13 4.60
N PHE A 107 -2.69 -13.60 5.73
CA PHE A 107 -2.95 -14.19 7.06
C PHE A 107 -4.30 -13.80 7.68
N TYR A 108 -5.09 -12.97 7.02
CA TYR A 108 -6.44 -12.67 7.50
C TYR A 108 -7.35 -13.89 7.37
N SER A 109 -8.29 -14.06 8.33
CA SER A 109 -9.33 -15.07 8.20
C SER A 109 -10.21 -14.80 6.97
N GLU A 110 -10.86 -15.81 6.44
CA GLU A 110 -11.79 -15.67 5.32
C GLU A 110 -12.87 -14.61 5.58
N GLU A 111 -13.43 -14.58 6.79
CA GLU A 111 -14.39 -13.55 7.22
C GLU A 111 -13.78 -12.14 7.16
N THR A 112 -12.55 -11.99 7.64
CA THR A 112 -11.84 -10.71 7.63
C THR A 112 -11.53 -10.24 6.21
N MET A 113 -11.14 -11.15 5.31
CA MET A 113 -10.88 -10.82 3.91
C MET A 113 -12.15 -10.35 3.19
N LYS A 114 -13.32 -10.85 3.58
CA LYS A 114 -14.63 -10.49 3.00
C LYS A 114 -15.27 -9.26 3.63
N GLN A 115 -14.63 -8.60 4.61
CA GLN A 115 -15.19 -7.42 5.26
C GLN A 115 -15.43 -6.27 4.26
N GLU A 116 -16.66 -5.72 4.29
CA GLU A 116 -17.06 -4.58 3.46
C GLU A 116 -16.07 -3.40 3.56
N ALA A 117 -15.64 -3.07 4.78
CA ALA A 117 -14.76 -1.94 5.03
C ALA A 117 -13.40 -2.09 4.31
N ARG A 118 -12.85 -3.29 4.22
CA ARG A 118 -11.58 -3.56 3.52
C ARG A 118 -11.75 -3.49 2.01
N LEU A 119 -12.80 -4.11 1.49
CA LEU A 119 -13.12 -4.04 0.06
C LEU A 119 -13.35 -2.60 -0.39
N ARG A 120 -14.10 -1.80 0.38
CA ARG A 120 -14.38 -0.40 0.05
C ARG A 120 -13.15 0.49 0.07
N LYS A 121 -12.18 0.25 0.96
CA LYS A 121 -10.89 0.99 0.92
C LYS A 121 -10.23 0.88 -0.46
N TRP A 122 -10.37 -0.26 -1.11
CA TRP A 122 -9.84 -0.48 -2.45
C TRP A 122 -10.77 0.04 -3.54
N VAL A 123 -11.98 -0.53 -3.67
CA VAL A 123 -12.86 -0.25 -4.81
C VAL A 123 -13.37 1.19 -4.87
N ASP A 124 -13.49 1.88 -3.73
CA ASP A 124 -13.91 3.27 -3.69
C ASP A 124 -12.76 4.26 -3.99
N SER A 125 -11.52 3.77 -3.97
CA SER A 125 -10.30 4.57 -4.23
C SER A 125 -9.79 4.45 -5.67
N ILE A 126 -10.19 3.42 -6.41
CA ILE A 126 -9.78 3.20 -7.80
C ILE A 126 -10.82 3.76 -8.81
N PRO A 127 -10.40 4.09 -10.04
CA PRO A 127 -11.31 4.53 -11.09
C PRO A 127 -12.37 3.49 -11.43
N LEU A 128 -13.50 3.95 -11.98
CA LEU A 128 -14.49 3.04 -12.55
C LEU A 128 -13.89 2.32 -13.77
N SER A 129 -13.81 1.00 -13.68
CA SER A 129 -13.17 0.16 -14.69
C SER A 129 -13.75 -1.25 -14.66
N ALA A 130 -13.47 -2.06 -15.69
CA ALA A 130 -13.84 -3.47 -15.71
C ALA A 130 -13.24 -4.21 -14.48
N ASN A 131 -11.99 -3.92 -14.10
CA ASN A 131 -11.37 -4.50 -12.93
C ASN A 131 -12.14 -4.16 -11.64
N ARG A 132 -12.54 -2.90 -11.44
CA ARG A 132 -13.37 -2.51 -10.29
C ARG A 132 -14.69 -3.29 -10.24
N ILE A 133 -15.37 -3.39 -11.37
CA ILE A 133 -16.63 -4.14 -11.47
C ILE A 133 -16.41 -5.62 -11.16
N ASN A 134 -15.38 -6.25 -11.75
CA ASN A 134 -15.04 -7.64 -11.50
C ASN A 134 -14.68 -7.88 -10.04
N THR A 135 -13.88 -7.00 -9.44
CA THR A 135 -13.53 -7.08 -8.02
C THR A 135 -14.76 -7.05 -7.12
N ILE A 136 -15.72 -6.17 -7.41
CA ILE A 136 -16.99 -6.14 -6.67
C ILE A 136 -17.77 -7.45 -6.89
N ASN A 137 -17.85 -7.93 -8.13
CA ASN A 137 -18.59 -9.15 -8.45
C ASN A 137 -18.01 -10.42 -7.83
N GLU A 138 -16.68 -10.49 -7.70
CA GLU A 138 -15.98 -11.62 -7.08
C GLU A 138 -16.11 -11.62 -5.54
N ASN A 139 -16.29 -10.46 -4.92
CA ASN A 139 -16.25 -10.33 -3.45
C ASN A 139 -17.62 -10.01 -2.81
N VAL A 140 -18.67 -9.70 -3.59
CA VAL A 140 -19.98 -9.26 -3.09
C VAL A 140 -21.09 -10.08 -3.73
N GLU A 141 -22.03 -10.55 -2.92
CA GLU A 141 -23.24 -11.24 -3.43
C GLU A 141 -24.07 -10.31 -4.33
N ALA A 142 -24.68 -10.84 -5.37
CA ALA A 142 -25.40 -10.06 -6.40
C ALA A 142 -26.42 -9.08 -5.82
N LYS A 143 -27.16 -9.48 -4.77
CA LYS A 143 -28.17 -8.67 -4.09
C LYS A 143 -27.61 -7.43 -3.38
N ASP A 144 -26.30 -7.44 -2.99
CA ASP A 144 -25.65 -6.41 -2.18
C ASP A 144 -24.69 -5.51 -3.00
N ARG A 145 -24.59 -5.70 -4.33
CA ARG A 145 -23.63 -4.97 -5.19
C ARG A 145 -24.01 -3.53 -5.46
N LEU A 146 -25.28 -3.20 -5.47
CA LEU A 146 -25.77 -1.90 -5.91
C LEU A 146 -25.13 -0.71 -5.16
N PRO A 147 -24.98 -0.74 -3.81
CA PRO A 147 -24.28 0.32 -3.07
C PRO A 147 -22.79 0.49 -3.39
N TYR A 148 -22.15 -0.50 -4.00
CA TYR A 148 -20.76 -0.40 -4.44
C TYR A 148 -20.63 0.26 -5.82
N TYR A 149 -21.65 0.13 -6.67
CA TYR A 149 -21.69 0.85 -7.94
C TYR A 149 -22.14 2.30 -7.76
N PHE A 150 -23.05 2.53 -6.79
CA PHE A 150 -23.60 3.84 -6.47
C PHE A 150 -23.25 4.23 -5.04
N ASN A 151 -22.06 4.77 -4.84
CA ASN A 151 -21.48 5.10 -3.53
C ASN A 151 -22.41 5.98 -2.67
N ILE A 152 -23.25 6.82 -3.29
CA ILE A 152 -24.22 7.65 -2.55
C ILE A 152 -25.19 6.80 -1.71
N MET A 153 -25.51 5.57 -2.13
CA MET A 153 -26.39 4.69 -1.36
C MET A 153 -25.77 4.27 -0.03
N LYS A 154 -24.44 4.24 0.06
CA LYS A 154 -23.67 3.92 1.29
C LYS A 154 -23.37 5.18 2.10
N TYR A 155 -22.98 6.26 1.43
CA TYR A 155 -22.35 7.40 2.07
C TYR A 155 -23.25 8.64 2.16
N HIS A 156 -24.52 8.55 1.79
CA HIS A 156 -25.44 9.69 1.77
C HIS A 156 -25.52 10.44 3.11
N SER A 157 -25.39 9.76 4.26
CA SER A 157 -25.42 10.39 5.59
C SER A 157 -24.15 11.18 5.94
N ASN A 158 -23.09 11.09 5.12
CA ASN A 158 -21.83 11.78 5.40
C ASN A 158 -21.85 13.28 5.06
N TRP A 159 -22.95 13.80 4.53
CA TRP A 159 -23.09 15.23 4.23
C TRP A 159 -22.90 16.15 5.46
N GLU A 160 -23.14 15.62 6.67
CA GLU A 160 -22.94 16.35 7.94
C GLU A 160 -21.46 16.44 8.37
N ARG A 161 -20.58 15.63 7.77
CA ARG A 161 -19.16 15.53 8.13
C ARG A 161 -18.30 16.42 7.22
N THR A 162 -18.59 17.71 7.24
CA THR A 162 -17.97 18.71 6.36
C THR A 162 -16.46 18.84 6.60
N ASP A 163 -15.99 18.62 7.83
CA ASP A 163 -14.59 18.58 8.21
C ASP A 163 -13.83 17.50 7.44
N LYS A 164 -14.37 16.29 7.39
CA LYS A 164 -13.75 15.16 6.66
C LYS A 164 -13.78 15.35 5.15
N ILE A 165 -14.89 15.90 4.64
CA ILE A 165 -14.99 16.23 3.21
C ILE A 165 -13.94 17.27 2.84
N SER A 166 -13.78 18.33 3.63
CA SER A 166 -12.79 19.38 3.41
C SER A 166 -11.38 18.81 3.42
N ARG A 167 -11.01 18.02 4.44
CA ARG A 167 -9.69 17.38 4.54
C ARG A 167 -9.38 16.49 3.34
N ARG A 168 -10.36 15.68 2.90
CA ARG A 168 -10.22 14.82 1.73
C ARG A 168 -9.98 15.62 0.44
N ILE A 169 -10.74 16.70 0.24
CA ILE A 169 -10.56 17.60 -0.92
C ILE A 169 -9.17 18.22 -0.88
N THR A 170 -8.72 18.71 0.27
CA THR A 170 -7.38 19.31 0.42
C THR A 170 -6.29 18.31 0.12
N ALA A 171 -6.41 17.06 0.59
CA ALA A 171 -5.43 16.01 0.32
C ALA A 171 -5.34 15.69 -1.20
N ILE A 172 -6.50 15.57 -1.87
CA ILE A 172 -6.55 15.35 -3.33
C ILE A 172 -5.94 16.53 -4.09
N ASP A 173 -6.26 17.76 -3.69
CA ASP A 173 -5.73 18.97 -4.32
C ASP A 173 -4.20 19.06 -4.14
N THR A 174 -3.70 18.69 -2.96
CA THR A 174 -2.27 18.66 -2.68
C THR A 174 -1.53 17.73 -3.63
N ILE A 175 -1.95 16.46 -3.74
CA ILE A 175 -1.34 15.51 -4.68
C ILE A 175 -1.46 16.00 -6.14
N ASN A 176 -2.60 16.57 -6.51
CA ASN A 176 -2.79 17.10 -7.85
C ASN A 176 -1.81 18.25 -8.18
N LYS A 177 -1.55 19.14 -7.24
CA LYS A 177 -0.60 20.25 -7.40
C LYS A 177 0.86 19.79 -7.45
N GLN A 178 1.19 18.74 -6.71
CA GLN A 178 2.52 18.14 -6.72
C GLN A 178 2.82 17.37 -8.01
N GLY A 179 1.78 16.90 -8.70
CA GLY A 179 1.88 16.13 -9.94
C GLY A 179 2.28 14.67 -9.76
N VAL A 180 2.98 14.33 -8.69
CA VAL A 180 3.35 12.96 -8.28
C VAL A 180 3.22 12.81 -6.77
N SER A 181 3.20 11.57 -6.28
CA SER A 181 3.34 11.29 -4.85
C SER A 181 4.80 11.44 -4.42
N LEU A 182 5.12 12.42 -3.56
CA LEU A 182 6.51 12.68 -3.16
C LEU A 182 7.13 11.54 -2.37
N MET A 183 6.36 10.89 -1.50
CA MET A 183 6.83 9.78 -0.66
C MET A 183 6.44 8.40 -1.20
N LYS A 184 5.82 8.33 -2.39
CA LYS A 184 5.46 7.07 -3.05
C LYS A 184 4.70 6.10 -2.14
N SER A 185 3.72 6.64 -1.38
CA SER A 185 2.86 5.86 -0.45
C SER A 185 3.55 5.39 0.84
N PHE A 186 4.68 5.99 1.23
CA PHE A 186 5.25 5.76 2.54
C PHE A 186 4.45 6.46 3.65
N SER A 187 4.26 5.78 4.79
CA SER A 187 3.69 6.36 6.01
C SER A 187 4.11 5.54 7.23
N THR A 188 4.51 6.18 8.33
CA THR A 188 4.93 5.50 9.56
C THR A 188 4.49 6.25 10.82
N LYS A 189 4.86 5.77 12.00
CA LYS A 189 4.59 6.41 13.30
C LYS A 189 5.89 6.79 14.00
N THR A 190 5.85 7.91 14.74
CA THR A 190 6.99 8.42 15.53
C THR A 190 6.98 7.87 16.96
N THR A 191 6.88 6.56 17.10
CA THR A 191 6.92 5.89 18.38
C THR A 191 7.89 4.71 18.34
N MET A 192 8.38 4.34 19.49
CA MET A 192 9.17 3.12 19.71
C MET A 192 8.40 2.20 20.63
N ASP A 193 8.35 0.92 20.31
CA ASP A 193 7.74 -0.09 21.17
C ASP A 193 8.77 -0.55 22.22
N GLU A 194 8.94 0.23 23.26
CA GLU A 194 9.87 -0.09 24.36
C GLU A 194 9.41 -1.31 25.19
N LYS A 195 8.13 -1.66 25.11
CA LYS A 195 7.53 -2.77 25.84
C LYS A 195 6.79 -3.70 24.88
N LEU A 196 7.51 -4.68 24.37
CA LEU A 196 6.86 -5.74 23.60
C LEU A 196 5.76 -6.40 24.42
N PRO A 197 4.56 -6.60 23.87
CA PRO A 197 3.51 -7.32 24.55
C PRO A 197 3.99 -8.72 24.93
N LYS A 198 3.72 -9.12 26.17
CA LYS A 198 4.19 -10.40 26.74
C LYS A 198 3.62 -11.62 26.04
N LYS A 199 2.52 -11.48 25.31
CA LYS A 199 1.86 -12.55 24.53
C LYS A 199 1.24 -11.95 23.28
N ILE A 200 1.85 -12.21 22.13
CA ILE A 200 1.18 -12.09 20.83
C ILE A 200 0.89 -13.50 20.40
N GLY A 201 -0.38 -13.77 20.07
CA GLY A 201 -0.74 -15.09 19.55
C GLY A 201 -0.02 -15.37 18.23
N PRO A 202 0.44 -16.62 17.99
CA PRO A 202 1.07 -16.93 16.71
C PRO A 202 0.07 -16.72 15.57
N LYS A 203 0.52 -16.06 14.50
CA LYS A 203 -0.25 -16.02 13.25
C LYS A 203 -0.35 -17.46 12.72
N LYS A 204 -1.54 -17.87 12.31
CA LYS A 204 -1.80 -19.19 11.73
C LYS A 204 -2.23 -19.03 10.29
N LEU A 205 -1.76 -19.93 9.44
CA LEU A 205 -2.27 -20.11 8.09
C LEU A 205 -3.23 -21.32 8.08
N HIS A 206 -4.35 -21.14 7.42
CA HIS A 206 -5.33 -22.17 7.14
C HIS A 206 -5.33 -22.51 5.64
N ASP A 207 -5.92 -23.61 5.25
CA ASP A 207 -6.01 -24.05 3.84
C ASP A 207 -6.58 -22.95 2.93
N TYR A 208 -7.55 -22.18 3.44
CA TYR A 208 -8.09 -21.02 2.73
C TYR A 208 -7.02 -20.00 2.38
N ASN A 209 -6.13 -19.67 3.33
CA ASN A 209 -5.06 -18.68 3.10
C ASN A 209 -4.08 -19.18 2.05
N ILE A 210 -3.68 -20.46 2.13
CA ILE A 210 -2.80 -21.09 1.14
C ILE A 210 -3.45 -21.09 -0.24
N LYS A 211 -4.75 -21.37 -0.32
CA LYS A 211 -5.49 -21.29 -1.58
C LYS A 211 -5.44 -19.88 -2.17
N VAL A 212 -5.61 -18.83 -1.37
CA VAL A 212 -5.57 -17.45 -1.85
C VAL A 212 -4.16 -17.07 -2.34
N ILE A 213 -3.10 -17.56 -1.68
CA ILE A 213 -1.70 -17.40 -2.14
C ILE A 213 -1.52 -18.11 -3.49
N ASP A 214 -1.96 -19.36 -3.59
CA ASP A 214 -1.84 -20.18 -4.80
C ASP A 214 -2.59 -19.56 -5.98
N ASP A 215 -3.85 -19.14 -5.77
CA ASP A 215 -4.67 -18.45 -6.78
C ASP A 215 -3.99 -17.15 -7.27
N PHE A 216 -3.36 -16.38 -6.35
CA PHE A 216 -2.65 -15.17 -6.73
C PHE A 216 -1.34 -15.46 -7.47
N ALA A 217 -0.53 -16.41 -7.01
CA ALA A 217 0.71 -16.80 -7.68
C ALA A 217 0.42 -17.33 -9.11
N LYS A 218 -0.62 -18.14 -9.26
CA LYS A 218 -1.11 -18.59 -10.57
C LYS A 218 -1.56 -17.43 -11.46
N TYR A 219 -2.22 -16.41 -10.90
CA TYR A 219 -2.59 -15.22 -11.66
C TYR A 219 -1.36 -14.45 -12.14
N CYS A 220 -0.33 -14.31 -11.29
CA CYS A 220 0.93 -13.68 -11.67
C CYS A 220 1.58 -14.40 -12.87
N GLU A 221 1.61 -15.74 -12.89
CA GLU A 221 2.13 -16.54 -13.99
C GLU A 221 1.41 -16.26 -15.34
N SER A 222 0.12 -15.95 -15.28
CA SER A 222 -0.69 -15.60 -16.46
C SER A 222 -0.70 -14.11 -16.78
N SER A 223 -0.02 -13.28 -15.99
CA SER A 223 0.03 -11.83 -16.15
C SER A 223 1.24 -11.39 -16.97
N GLU A 224 1.32 -10.09 -17.27
CA GLU A 224 2.44 -9.48 -18.00
C GLU A 224 3.59 -9.04 -17.09
N VAL A 225 3.55 -9.35 -15.77
CA VAL A 225 4.65 -9.05 -14.87
C VAL A 225 5.83 -9.98 -15.15
N GLU A 226 7.04 -9.42 -15.25
CA GLU A 226 8.23 -10.20 -15.63
C GLU A 226 8.68 -11.13 -14.50
N ASP A 227 8.71 -10.64 -13.25
CA ASP A 227 9.10 -11.44 -12.09
C ASP A 227 8.31 -11.07 -10.82
N VAL A 228 8.23 -12.01 -9.86
CA VAL A 228 7.50 -11.83 -8.61
C VAL A 228 8.34 -12.31 -7.42
N LEU A 229 8.53 -11.42 -6.44
CA LEU A 229 9.17 -11.75 -5.16
C LEU A 229 8.12 -11.71 -4.04
N PHE A 230 7.86 -12.83 -3.41
CA PHE A 230 7.05 -12.87 -2.19
C PHE A 230 7.93 -12.62 -0.97
N ILE A 231 7.49 -11.71 -0.09
CA ILE A 231 8.25 -11.38 1.12
C ILE A 231 7.36 -11.38 2.37
N ARG A 232 7.94 -11.78 3.48
CA ARG A 232 7.43 -11.46 4.79
C ARG A 232 8.25 -10.31 5.36
N MET A 233 7.56 -9.23 5.77
CA MET A 233 8.18 -8.09 6.45
C MET A 233 8.78 -8.51 7.79
N PRO A 234 9.83 -7.83 8.30
CA PRO A 234 10.38 -8.12 9.62
C PRO A 234 9.35 -7.90 10.74
N HIS A 235 9.24 -8.89 11.64
CA HIS A 235 8.38 -8.85 12.83
C HIS A 235 9.15 -9.15 14.10
N CYS A 236 8.71 -8.59 15.21
CA CYS A 236 9.27 -8.93 16.52
C CYS A 236 9.03 -10.40 16.90
N LEU A 237 8.02 -11.03 16.32
CA LEU A 237 7.71 -12.45 16.48
C LEU A 237 7.87 -13.19 15.17
N LYS A 238 8.73 -14.20 15.18
CA LYS A 238 8.97 -15.05 14.01
C LYS A 238 7.74 -15.88 13.66
N LEU A 239 7.54 -16.10 12.38
CA LEU A 239 6.58 -17.06 11.87
C LEU A 239 7.04 -18.50 12.22
N GLU A 240 6.08 -19.39 12.55
CA GLU A 240 6.39 -20.80 12.73
C GLU A 240 6.89 -21.41 11.42
N LYS A 241 7.96 -22.19 11.49
CA LYS A 241 8.61 -22.80 10.30
C LYS A 241 7.64 -23.53 9.38
N LYS A 242 6.65 -24.24 9.93
CA LYS A 242 5.66 -24.96 9.12
C LYS A 242 4.87 -24.05 8.17
N TYR A 243 4.52 -22.82 8.61
CA TYR A 243 3.80 -21.85 7.77
C TYR A 243 4.73 -21.19 6.77
N ASP A 244 5.97 -20.95 7.17
CA ASP A 244 7.04 -20.49 6.32
C ASP A 244 7.24 -21.45 5.13
N ASP A 245 7.40 -22.73 5.45
CA ASP A 245 7.54 -23.82 4.46
C ASP A 245 6.31 -23.93 3.53
N MET A 246 5.08 -23.80 4.08
CA MET A 246 3.85 -23.83 3.28
C MET A 246 3.78 -22.70 2.26
N ILE A 247 4.16 -21.48 2.64
CA ILE A 247 4.21 -20.32 1.71
C ILE A 247 5.24 -20.59 0.62
N SER A 248 6.48 -20.93 1.01
CA SER A 248 7.57 -21.21 0.08
C SER A 248 7.17 -22.24 -0.96
N GLN A 249 6.72 -23.41 -0.51
CA GLN A 249 6.27 -24.51 -1.39
C GLN A 249 5.12 -24.09 -2.32
N THR A 250 4.24 -23.18 -1.87
CA THR A 250 3.12 -22.74 -2.68
C THR A 250 3.56 -21.85 -3.83
N VAL A 251 4.46 -20.89 -3.59
CA VAL A 251 4.87 -19.94 -4.62
C VAL A 251 5.98 -20.50 -5.53
N GLU A 252 6.83 -21.39 -5.01
CA GLU A 252 7.89 -22.08 -5.76
C GLU A 252 7.36 -22.97 -6.90
N LYS A 253 6.11 -23.46 -6.79
CA LYS A 253 5.43 -24.18 -7.89
C LYS A 253 5.38 -23.37 -9.19
N TYR A 254 5.36 -22.04 -9.06
CA TYR A 254 5.28 -21.08 -10.16
C TYR A 254 6.64 -20.45 -10.49
N GLY A 255 7.73 -20.98 -9.89
CA GLY A 255 9.07 -20.46 -10.07
C GLY A 255 9.40 -19.19 -9.28
N TYR A 256 8.49 -18.75 -8.39
CA TYR A 256 8.70 -17.54 -7.61
C TYR A 256 9.47 -17.78 -6.33
N LYS A 257 10.22 -16.77 -5.89
CA LYS A 257 11.00 -16.79 -4.65
C LYS A 257 10.18 -16.22 -3.49
N TYR A 258 10.31 -16.84 -2.33
CA TYR A 258 9.82 -16.33 -1.07
C TYR A 258 10.96 -16.05 -0.10
N VAL A 259 10.94 -14.88 0.54
CA VAL A 259 11.93 -14.49 1.55
C VAL A 259 11.25 -14.03 2.83
N ASN A 260 11.56 -14.70 3.93
CA ASN A 260 11.10 -14.32 5.26
C ASN A 260 12.15 -13.45 5.98
N PHE A 261 11.94 -12.14 6.02
CA PHE A 261 12.87 -11.21 6.66
C PHE A 261 12.83 -11.22 8.20
N ASP A 262 11.95 -11.98 8.85
CA ASP A 262 12.06 -12.30 10.27
C ASP A 262 13.41 -12.98 10.59
N ASN A 263 14.03 -13.61 9.60
CA ASN A 263 15.28 -14.35 9.75
C ASN A 263 16.54 -13.48 9.53
N TYR A 264 16.40 -12.23 9.09
CA TYR A 264 17.50 -11.34 8.69
C TYR A 264 17.74 -10.17 9.66
N PHE A 265 17.25 -10.27 10.91
CA PHE A 265 17.39 -9.19 11.90
C PHE A 265 18.83 -8.75 12.13
N LYS A 266 19.78 -9.69 12.11
CA LYS A 266 21.20 -9.41 12.31
C LYS A 266 21.79 -8.67 11.10
N GLU A 267 21.48 -9.14 9.91
CA GLU A 267 21.96 -8.59 8.64
C GLU A 267 21.39 -7.18 8.40
N ILE A 268 20.09 -6.97 8.70
CA ILE A 268 19.40 -5.67 8.63
C ILE A 268 19.78 -4.77 9.82
N GLN A 269 20.40 -5.32 10.87
CA GLN A 269 20.73 -4.64 12.13
C GLN A 269 19.51 -4.11 12.87
N LEU A 270 18.40 -4.88 12.87
CA LEU A 270 17.17 -4.50 13.56
C LEU A 270 17.23 -4.77 15.06
N THR A 271 16.73 -3.83 15.83
CA THR A 271 16.57 -3.91 17.29
C THR A 271 15.10 -3.75 17.65
N LYS A 272 14.50 -4.77 18.29
CA LYS A 272 13.06 -4.81 18.56
C LYS A 272 12.53 -3.62 19.35
N SER A 273 13.27 -3.15 20.35
CA SER A 273 12.86 -2.03 21.20
C SER A 273 13.11 -0.65 20.59
N HIS A 274 13.80 -0.57 19.46
CA HIS A 274 14.19 0.69 18.84
C HIS A 274 13.55 0.88 17.45
N ASP A 275 13.48 -0.18 16.63
CA ASP A 275 13.18 -0.07 15.20
C ASP A 275 11.70 -0.37 14.87
N PHE A 276 10.87 -0.55 15.88
CA PHE A 276 9.45 -0.88 15.73
C PHE A 276 8.56 0.10 16.51
N TYR A 277 7.38 0.43 15.97
CA TYR A 277 6.37 1.15 16.74
C TYR A 277 5.29 0.23 17.34
N ASN A 278 5.24 -1.01 16.88
CA ASN A 278 4.53 -2.13 17.47
C ASN A 278 5.17 -3.43 16.95
N PRO A 279 4.77 -4.61 17.45
CA PRO A 279 5.44 -5.87 17.09
C PRO A 279 5.44 -6.27 15.61
N GLU A 280 4.60 -5.64 14.80
CA GLU A 280 4.39 -5.99 13.39
C GLU A 280 4.85 -4.90 12.43
N HIS A 281 5.16 -3.69 12.93
CA HIS A 281 5.46 -2.56 12.05
C HIS A 281 6.77 -1.88 12.44
N LEU A 282 7.58 -1.65 11.45
CA LEU A 282 8.79 -0.84 11.56
C LEU A 282 8.42 0.65 11.76
N ASN A 283 9.16 1.33 12.62
CA ASN A 283 9.14 2.79 12.71
C ASN A 283 10.15 3.39 11.72
N VAL A 284 10.37 4.71 11.77
CA VAL A 284 11.27 5.40 10.85
C VAL A 284 12.68 4.82 10.81
N PHE A 285 13.24 4.42 11.97
CA PHE A 285 14.58 3.83 12.05
C PHE A 285 14.63 2.45 11.42
N GLY A 286 13.68 1.59 11.75
CA GLY A 286 13.57 0.25 11.17
C GLY A 286 13.28 0.31 9.68
N ASN A 287 12.44 1.25 9.23
CA ASN A 287 12.18 1.46 7.81
C ASN A 287 13.45 1.80 7.05
N ARG A 288 14.25 2.79 7.51
CA ARG A 288 15.50 3.16 6.84
C ARG A 288 16.44 1.96 6.66
N LYS A 289 16.63 1.19 7.73
CA LYS A 289 17.47 -0.01 7.70
C LYS A 289 16.94 -1.06 6.73
N PHE A 290 15.65 -1.35 6.82
CA PHE A 290 15.02 -2.36 5.98
C PHE A 290 14.93 -1.92 4.52
N THR A 291 14.63 -0.64 4.26
CA THR A 291 14.62 -0.09 2.89
C THR A 291 15.98 -0.27 2.22
N ASN A 292 17.07 0.09 2.89
CA ASN A 292 18.42 -0.08 2.33
C ASN A 292 18.71 -1.56 2.06
N PHE A 293 18.43 -2.42 3.02
CA PHE A 293 18.67 -3.86 2.87
C PHE A 293 17.83 -4.47 1.73
N LEU A 294 16.53 -4.19 1.70
CA LEU A 294 15.63 -4.74 0.67
C LEU A 294 15.98 -4.19 -0.73
N SER A 295 16.33 -2.91 -0.83
CA SER A 295 16.70 -2.33 -2.13
C SER A 295 18.02 -2.90 -2.66
N ASP A 296 19.01 -3.15 -1.80
CA ASP A 296 20.23 -3.85 -2.18
C ASP A 296 19.95 -5.31 -2.58
N TYR A 297 19.08 -6.00 -1.84
CA TYR A 297 18.65 -7.35 -2.17
C TYR A 297 17.99 -7.41 -3.54
N ILE A 298 17.01 -6.50 -3.80
CA ILE A 298 16.32 -6.43 -5.10
C ILE A 298 17.30 -6.10 -6.23
N LYS A 299 18.20 -5.15 -6.03
CA LYS A 299 19.21 -4.78 -7.03
C LYS A 299 20.11 -5.97 -7.39
N ASN A 300 20.58 -6.68 -6.39
CA ASN A 300 21.54 -7.78 -6.59
C ASN A 300 20.90 -9.03 -7.21
N GLU A 301 19.64 -9.35 -6.84
CA GLU A 301 18.96 -10.57 -7.27
C GLU A 301 18.20 -10.40 -8.60
N TYR A 302 17.65 -9.19 -8.85
CA TYR A 302 16.73 -8.95 -9.98
C TYR A 302 17.21 -7.87 -10.93
N ASN A 303 18.05 -6.93 -10.47
CA ASN A 303 18.55 -5.80 -11.25
C ASN A 303 17.45 -5.10 -12.08
N PRO A 304 16.34 -4.63 -11.46
CA PRO A 304 15.17 -4.18 -12.18
C PRO A 304 15.32 -2.79 -12.83
N ALA A 305 16.37 -2.02 -12.48
CA ALA A 305 16.52 -0.65 -12.93
C ALA A 305 16.39 -0.53 -14.46
N GLY A 306 15.46 0.33 -14.89
CA GLY A 306 15.25 0.68 -16.29
C GLY A 306 15.91 2.00 -16.66
N GLU A 307 15.88 2.33 -17.95
CA GLU A 307 16.25 3.66 -18.44
C GLU A 307 15.02 4.57 -18.34
N HIS A 308 15.17 5.72 -17.72
CA HIS A 308 14.13 6.73 -17.58
C HIS A 308 14.54 8.05 -18.21
N SER A 309 13.57 8.87 -18.58
CA SER A 309 13.86 10.20 -19.10
C SER A 309 14.50 11.07 -18.00
N PRO A 310 15.35 12.04 -18.37
CA PRO A 310 15.97 12.97 -17.41
C PRO A 310 14.96 13.70 -16.53
N GLU A 311 13.73 13.92 -17.02
CA GLU A 311 12.64 14.52 -16.25
C GLU A 311 12.15 13.59 -15.13
N ILE A 312 11.97 12.31 -15.42
CA ILE A 312 11.60 11.29 -14.43
C ILE A 312 12.71 11.17 -13.39
N GLU A 313 13.96 11.01 -13.80
CA GLU A 313 15.11 10.89 -12.89
C GLU A 313 15.22 12.11 -11.96
N LYS A 314 15.11 13.34 -12.52
CA LYS A 314 15.10 14.57 -11.73
C LYS A 314 13.99 14.55 -10.69
N LYS A 315 12.78 14.12 -11.07
CA LYS A 315 11.64 14.06 -10.15
C LYS A 315 11.85 13.03 -9.04
N TRP A 316 12.49 11.91 -9.34
CA TRP A 316 12.84 10.91 -8.33
C TRP A 316 13.91 11.42 -7.35
N LEU A 317 14.90 12.18 -7.82
CA LEU A 317 15.88 12.84 -6.93
C LEU A 317 15.19 13.86 -6.01
N GLU A 318 14.25 14.67 -6.52
CA GLU A 318 13.43 15.58 -5.70
C GLU A 318 12.62 14.82 -4.64
N CYS A 319 12.00 13.67 -5.00
CA CYS A 319 11.29 12.81 -4.08
C CYS A 319 12.23 12.23 -3.01
N ALA A 320 13.43 11.82 -3.38
CA ALA A 320 14.43 11.29 -2.46
C ALA A 320 14.91 12.34 -1.45
N GLU A 321 15.18 13.56 -1.91
CA GLU A 321 15.57 14.67 -1.05
C GLU A 321 14.45 15.06 -0.08
N TYR A 322 13.22 15.19 -0.59
CA TYR A 322 12.04 15.46 0.25
C TYR A 322 11.88 14.39 1.34
N THR A 323 12.00 13.12 0.96
CA THR A 323 11.83 12.00 1.87
C THR A 323 12.95 11.94 2.90
N GLU A 324 14.20 12.21 2.52
CA GLU A 324 15.33 12.27 3.45
C GLU A 324 15.14 13.34 4.53
N ASN A 325 14.67 14.53 4.12
CA ASN A 325 14.35 15.60 5.07
C ASN A 325 13.20 15.19 6.00
N ALA A 326 12.16 14.53 5.47
CA ALA A 326 11.06 14.01 6.27
C ALA A 326 11.53 12.97 7.28
N PHE A 327 12.40 12.04 6.87
CA PHE A 327 12.96 11.02 7.78
C PHE A 327 13.77 11.66 8.91
N SER A 328 14.62 12.65 8.62
CA SER A 328 15.39 13.36 9.65
C SER A 328 14.48 14.00 10.71
N MET A 329 13.38 14.62 10.28
CA MET A 329 12.38 15.20 11.21
C MET A 329 11.65 14.11 12.02
N LEU A 330 11.28 13.00 11.39
CA LEU A 330 10.60 11.88 12.05
C LEU A 330 11.52 11.20 13.08
N GLU A 331 12.79 10.99 12.74
CA GLU A 331 13.80 10.43 13.63
C GLU A 331 13.98 11.31 14.88
N GLU A 332 14.13 12.62 14.69
CA GLU A 332 14.25 13.60 15.79
C GLU A 332 13.02 13.57 16.71
N ARG A 333 11.80 13.60 16.15
CA ARG A 333 10.55 13.55 16.91
C ARG A 333 10.40 12.23 17.66
N THR A 334 10.77 11.11 17.04
CA THR A 334 10.74 9.79 17.67
C THR A 334 11.67 9.73 18.88
N LEU A 335 12.88 10.28 18.76
CA LEU A 335 13.84 10.34 19.87
C LEU A 335 13.37 11.26 21.01
N LYS A 336 12.73 12.38 20.68
CA LYS A 336 12.17 13.31 21.66
C LYS A 336 10.87 12.80 22.29
N LYS A 337 10.32 11.68 21.81
CA LYS A 337 9.02 11.15 22.24
C LYS A 337 7.88 12.16 22.10
N GLU A 338 7.96 13.01 21.06
CA GLU A 338 6.94 14.01 20.75
C GLU A 338 5.77 13.35 20.04
N GLY A 339 4.66 13.18 20.78
CA GLY A 339 3.40 12.65 20.25
C GLY A 339 3.30 11.14 20.21
N LYS A 340 2.07 10.64 20.25
CA LYS A 340 1.79 9.19 20.20
C LYS A 340 1.63 8.64 18.80
N TYR A 341 1.18 9.45 17.85
CA TYR A 341 0.88 9.03 16.49
C TYR A 341 1.18 10.16 15.55
N TYR A 342 2.09 9.90 14.66
CA TYR A 342 2.25 10.72 13.49
C TYR A 342 2.09 9.80 12.28
N TYR A 343 1.01 9.97 11.52
CA TYR A 343 0.84 9.42 10.18
C TYR A 343 1.38 10.43 9.18
N GLU A 344 2.65 10.73 9.33
CA GLU A 344 3.02 11.92 8.75
C GLU A 344 4.06 11.77 7.78
N PHE A 345 4.04 12.68 6.94
CA PHE A 345 4.79 12.79 5.75
C PHE A 345 4.39 11.77 4.67
N SER A 346 3.10 11.57 4.53
CA SER A 346 2.52 11.35 3.23
C SER A 346 2.39 12.72 2.54
N ASP A 347 2.38 12.75 1.23
CA ASP A 347 2.31 13.97 0.41
C ASP A 347 1.16 14.91 0.74
N TYR A 348 0.19 14.45 1.50
CA TYR A 348 -1.02 15.12 1.95
C TYR A 348 -1.03 15.44 3.45
N SER A 349 0.06 15.17 4.17
CA SER A 349 0.12 15.31 5.63
C SER A 349 -0.02 16.74 6.12
N GLN A 350 0.32 17.71 5.26
CA GLN A 350 0.06 19.13 5.55
C GLN A 350 -1.42 19.50 5.53
N ALA A 351 -2.30 18.62 5.09
CA ALA A 351 -3.74 18.81 5.14
C ALA A 351 -4.34 18.69 6.55
N GLY A 352 -3.53 18.76 7.58
CA GLY A 352 -3.98 18.98 8.94
C GLY A 352 -4.26 17.72 9.73
N ASP A 353 -3.47 16.71 9.59
CA ASP A 353 -3.53 15.58 10.50
C ASP A 353 -2.91 15.97 11.84
N LYS A 354 -3.75 16.33 12.75
CA LYS A 354 -3.42 16.44 14.16
C LYS A 354 -4.10 15.27 14.83
N THR A 355 -3.26 14.37 15.34
CA THR A 355 -3.52 13.53 16.53
C THR A 355 -5.00 13.33 16.88
N GLU A 356 -5.55 12.19 16.67
CA GLU A 356 -6.56 11.61 17.56
C GLU A 356 -5.93 10.57 18.49
#